data_047b7e2fd3ac431450f42cf9bef5ddcb
#
_entry.id   047b7e2fd3ac431450f42cf9bef5ddcb
#
_cell.length_a   1.000
_cell.length_b   1.000
_cell.length_c   1.000
_cell.angle_alpha   90.00
_cell.angle_beta   90.00
_cell.angle_gamma   90.00
#
_symmetry.space_group_name_H-M   'P 1'
#
loop_
_entity.id
_entity.type
_entity.pdbx_description
1 polymer ?
#
loop_
_entity_poly.entity_id
_entity_poly.type
_entity_poly.pdbx_seq_one_letter_code
_entity_poly.pdbx_strand_id
1 'polypeptide(L)'
;MQFSAGVQTVSVTPDESGMRVDRFFEARFPGLSFSHIQRIIRKGEVRVNGKRTQPKARLEAGQAVRIPPLKVDAPAPRDDAPQAQKDRAYIRSISLYEDADVLVLNKPMGLAVQGGSGTTRHIDGMLGALRGPGPDAQRPRLVHRLDKDTAGCLLVAKTRFAAAALAKTFRSRSARKIYWALVAGVPKPQQGRVSTFLAKQEVEEDSFMRIAKHGEKDAVHAVTYYAVVETAGQKVTWISLKPVTGRTHQLRAHMAHVGNPIVGDPKYFNIENWEFPGGIQNKLHLLARRIAVPHPRGGVIDVSAPLPPHMEQSWNLLGFDAKRYDPIEESPEE
;
A
#
# COMPACT_ATOMS: atom_id res chain seq x y z
N MET A 1 -21.44 0.71 24.19
CA MET A 1 -22.21 1.99 24.32
C MET A 1 -23.59 1.74 23.78
N GLN A 2 -24.62 1.93 24.62
CA GLN A 2 -26.01 1.92 24.16
C GLN A 2 -26.24 3.15 23.28
N PHE A 3 -26.65 2.92 22.03
CA PHE A 3 -26.98 4.01 21.09
C PHE A 3 -28.28 4.64 21.55
N SER A 4 -28.25 5.91 22.00
CA SER A 4 -29.45 6.61 22.43
C SER A 4 -30.22 7.10 21.21
N ALA A 5 -31.53 7.01 21.24
CA ALA A 5 -32.44 7.54 20.21
C ALA A 5 -32.43 9.10 20.13
N GLY A 6 -31.57 9.76 20.91
CA GLY A 6 -31.46 11.22 21.01
C GLY A 6 -30.20 11.81 20.39
N VAL A 7 -30.17 13.14 20.33
CA VAL A 7 -28.96 13.90 19.96
C VAL A 7 -27.91 13.71 21.03
N GLN A 8 -26.68 13.41 20.60
CA GLN A 8 -25.52 13.25 21.51
C GLN A 8 -24.44 14.28 21.17
N THR A 9 -23.66 14.63 22.15
CA THR A 9 -22.41 15.40 21.95
C THR A 9 -21.26 14.59 22.53
N VAL A 10 -20.23 14.35 21.72
CA VAL A 10 -19.04 13.60 22.10
C VAL A 10 -17.79 14.44 21.90
N SER A 11 -16.85 14.32 22.82
CA SER A 11 -15.54 14.96 22.66
C SER A 11 -14.62 14.11 21.79
N VAL A 12 -13.86 14.78 20.94
CA VAL A 12 -12.78 14.19 20.14
C VAL A 12 -11.63 13.83 21.07
N THR A 13 -11.23 12.58 21.08
CA THR A 13 -10.09 12.13 21.89
C THR A 13 -8.76 12.52 21.25
N PRO A 14 -7.63 12.53 21.98
CA PRO A 14 -6.31 12.76 21.42
C PRO A 14 -5.99 11.81 20.25
N ASP A 15 -6.41 10.56 20.31
CA ASP A 15 -6.25 9.56 19.26
C ASP A 15 -7.04 9.86 17.98
N GLU A 16 -8.09 10.65 18.09
CA GLU A 16 -8.95 11.03 16.97
C GLU A 16 -8.54 12.38 16.35
N SER A 17 -7.58 13.06 16.98
CA SER A 17 -7.04 14.32 16.45
C SER A 17 -6.45 14.13 15.04
N GLY A 18 -6.77 15.08 14.14
CA GLY A 18 -6.40 14.99 12.73
C GLY A 18 -7.32 14.10 11.88
N MET A 19 -8.27 13.38 12.49
CA MET A 19 -9.21 12.53 11.77
C MET A 19 -10.23 13.37 10.97
N ARG A 20 -10.60 12.90 9.78
CA ARG A 20 -11.69 13.53 9.02
C ARG A 20 -13.04 13.20 9.68
N VAL A 21 -13.97 14.15 9.59
CA VAL A 21 -15.31 13.98 10.18
C VAL A 21 -16.02 12.72 9.67
N ASP A 22 -15.97 12.44 8.36
CA ASP A 22 -16.57 11.22 7.80
C ASP A 22 -15.95 9.94 8.38
N ARG A 23 -14.63 9.91 8.55
CA ARG A 23 -13.91 8.78 9.13
C ARG A 23 -14.14 8.61 10.63
N PHE A 24 -14.33 9.71 11.34
CA PHE A 24 -14.73 9.70 12.74
C PHE A 24 -16.07 8.96 12.93
N PHE A 25 -17.05 9.25 12.06
CA PHE A 25 -18.35 8.57 12.08
C PHE A 25 -18.22 7.07 11.72
N GLU A 26 -17.49 6.71 10.67
CA GLU A 26 -17.23 5.31 10.33
C GLU A 26 -16.58 4.53 11.47
N ALA A 27 -15.65 5.15 12.20
CA ALA A 27 -14.96 4.50 13.30
C ALA A 27 -15.84 4.30 14.54
N ARG A 28 -16.65 5.29 14.88
CA ARG A 28 -17.52 5.25 16.08
C ARG A 28 -18.86 4.55 15.85
N PHE A 29 -19.34 4.56 14.60
CA PHE A 29 -20.65 4.01 14.21
C PHE A 29 -20.51 3.04 13.02
N PRO A 30 -19.89 1.87 13.20
CA PRO A 30 -19.56 0.95 12.11
C PRO A 30 -20.77 0.36 11.38
N GLY A 31 -22.00 0.58 11.87
CA GLY A 31 -23.24 0.19 11.23
C GLY A 31 -23.80 1.22 10.25
N LEU A 32 -23.24 2.44 10.19
CA LEU A 32 -23.68 3.46 9.26
C LEU A 32 -23.05 3.30 7.87
N SER A 33 -23.88 3.36 6.83
CA SER A 33 -23.35 3.39 5.46
C SER A 33 -22.65 4.72 5.17
N PHE A 34 -21.63 4.68 4.32
CA PHE A 34 -20.89 5.88 3.90
C PHE A 34 -21.82 6.97 3.33
N SER A 35 -22.79 6.57 2.51
CA SER A 35 -23.79 7.49 1.93
C SER A 35 -24.64 8.18 3.00
N HIS A 36 -25.02 7.46 4.06
CA HIS A 36 -25.75 8.02 5.18
C HIS A 36 -24.88 9.06 5.93
N ILE A 37 -23.62 8.73 6.24
CA ILE A 37 -22.67 9.64 6.89
C ILE A 37 -22.53 10.93 6.06
N GLN A 38 -22.28 10.82 4.77
CA GLN A 38 -22.17 11.97 3.87
C GLN A 38 -23.43 12.84 3.88
N ARG A 39 -24.62 12.23 3.91
CA ARG A 39 -25.91 12.91 3.92
C ARG A 39 -26.11 13.73 5.19
N ILE A 40 -25.92 13.15 6.38
CA ILE A 40 -26.14 13.85 7.66
C ILE A 40 -25.15 15.00 7.87
N ILE A 41 -23.92 14.87 7.39
CA ILE A 41 -22.93 15.94 7.44
C ILE A 41 -23.33 17.09 6.50
N ARG A 42 -23.69 16.78 5.24
CA ARG A 42 -24.11 17.81 4.25
C ARG A 42 -25.39 18.54 4.66
N LYS A 43 -26.35 17.85 5.27
CA LYS A 43 -27.56 18.47 5.82
C LYS A 43 -27.28 19.38 7.03
N GLY A 44 -26.06 19.32 7.61
CA GLY A 44 -25.68 20.11 8.80
C GLY A 44 -26.27 19.56 10.10
N GLU A 45 -26.72 18.30 10.08
CA GLU A 45 -27.16 17.57 11.29
C GLU A 45 -25.98 17.27 12.21
N VAL A 46 -24.78 17.12 11.64
CA VAL A 46 -23.50 17.03 12.34
C VAL A 46 -22.91 18.43 12.52
N ARG A 47 -22.46 18.74 13.73
CA ARG A 47 -21.79 20.02 14.04
C ARG A 47 -20.55 19.78 14.87
N VAL A 48 -19.51 20.59 14.65
CA VAL A 48 -18.26 20.59 15.43
C VAL A 48 -18.16 21.92 16.14
N ASN A 49 -18.09 21.91 17.46
CA ASN A 49 -18.16 23.11 18.31
C ASN A 49 -19.34 24.03 17.92
N GLY A 50 -20.52 23.43 17.68
CA GLY A 50 -21.74 24.13 17.29
C GLY A 50 -21.82 24.61 15.83
N LYS A 51 -20.73 24.57 15.06
CA LYS A 51 -20.68 25.06 13.67
C LYS A 51 -20.90 23.92 12.66
N ARG A 52 -21.43 24.23 11.48
CA ARG A 52 -21.50 23.28 10.35
C ARG A 52 -20.11 22.84 9.96
N THR A 53 -20.00 21.59 9.53
CA THR A 53 -18.73 20.99 9.11
C THR A 53 -18.84 20.31 7.75
N GLN A 54 -17.69 20.00 7.16
CA GLN A 54 -17.59 19.27 5.89
C GLN A 54 -17.09 17.84 6.15
N PRO A 55 -17.45 16.84 5.31
CA PRO A 55 -16.99 15.47 5.48
C PRO A 55 -15.47 15.33 5.58
N LYS A 56 -14.74 16.14 4.82
CA LYS A 56 -13.27 16.12 4.76
C LYS A 56 -12.59 17.01 5.82
N ALA A 57 -13.35 17.78 6.60
CA ALA A 57 -12.81 18.62 7.67
C ALA A 57 -12.10 17.73 8.70
N ARG A 58 -10.99 18.23 9.25
CA ARG A 58 -10.21 17.50 10.26
C ARG A 58 -10.61 17.95 11.65
N LEU A 59 -10.75 16.97 12.52
CA LEU A 59 -11.07 17.16 13.93
C LEU A 59 -9.79 17.39 14.75
N GLU A 60 -9.91 18.14 15.83
CA GLU A 60 -8.86 18.38 16.80
C GLU A 60 -9.29 17.80 18.17
N ALA A 61 -8.31 17.36 18.95
CA ALA A 61 -8.58 16.85 20.29
C ALA A 61 -9.35 17.87 21.15
N GLY A 62 -10.34 17.43 21.90
CA GLY A 62 -11.18 18.26 22.74
C GLY A 62 -12.34 18.96 22.02
N GLN A 63 -12.43 18.94 20.70
CA GLN A 63 -13.60 19.46 19.99
C GLN A 63 -14.85 18.66 20.32
N ALA A 64 -16.00 19.35 20.45
CA ALA A 64 -17.31 18.76 20.69
C ALA A 64 -18.01 18.48 19.35
N VAL A 65 -18.31 17.21 19.09
CA VAL A 65 -19.03 16.76 17.90
C VAL A 65 -20.47 16.42 18.27
N ARG A 66 -21.43 17.20 17.72
CA ARG A 66 -22.85 16.91 17.82
C ARG A 66 -23.20 15.82 16.82
N ILE A 67 -23.82 14.76 17.33
CA ILE A 67 -24.26 13.58 16.58
C ILE A 67 -25.79 13.60 16.58
N PRO A 68 -26.45 13.56 15.40
CA PRO A 68 -27.90 13.46 15.32
C PRO A 68 -28.39 12.09 15.82
N PRO A 69 -29.70 11.91 16.05
CA PRO A 69 -30.25 10.59 16.32
C PRO A 69 -29.90 9.63 15.18
N LEU A 70 -29.22 8.54 15.51
CA LEU A 70 -28.78 7.53 14.54
C LEU A 70 -29.56 6.24 14.80
N LYS A 71 -30.25 5.75 13.79
CA LYS A 71 -30.73 4.37 13.77
C LYS A 71 -29.55 3.51 13.30
N VAL A 72 -28.87 2.88 14.23
CA VAL A 72 -27.80 1.94 13.94
C VAL A 72 -28.30 0.59 14.42
N ASP A 73 -28.55 -0.31 13.49
CA ASP A 73 -28.69 -1.72 13.83
C ASP A 73 -27.35 -2.14 14.44
N ALA A 74 -27.39 -2.68 15.66
CA ALA A 74 -26.17 -3.16 16.29
C ALA A 74 -25.52 -4.15 15.34
N PRO A 75 -24.29 -3.89 14.84
CA PRO A 75 -23.63 -4.88 14.00
C PRO A 75 -23.44 -6.12 14.86
N ALA A 76 -23.92 -7.26 14.36
CA ALA A 76 -23.63 -8.55 14.98
C ALA A 76 -22.11 -8.65 15.23
N PRO A 77 -21.68 -9.25 16.35
CA PRO A 77 -20.28 -9.47 16.64
C PRO A 77 -19.66 -10.21 15.45
N ARG A 78 -18.84 -9.51 14.65
CA ARG A 78 -18.21 -10.08 13.44
C ARG A 78 -16.96 -10.89 13.77
N ASP A 79 -16.50 -10.87 15.02
CA ASP A 79 -15.21 -11.43 15.41
C ASP A 79 -15.19 -12.97 15.44
N ASP A 80 -16.35 -13.62 15.54
CA ASP A 80 -16.48 -15.09 15.56
C ASP A 80 -17.02 -15.68 14.26
N ALA A 81 -17.28 -14.86 13.24
CA ALA A 81 -17.72 -15.37 11.95
C ALA A 81 -16.61 -16.28 11.35
N PRO A 82 -16.96 -17.45 10.76
CA PRO A 82 -15.99 -18.38 10.17
C PRO A 82 -15.06 -17.70 9.16
N GLN A 83 -15.54 -16.65 8.47
CA GLN A 83 -14.72 -15.88 7.55
C GLN A 83 -13.66 -15.02 8.26
N ALA A 84 -13.99 -14.42 9.38
CA ALA A 84 -13.03 -13.63 10.18
C ALA A 84 -11.89 -14.52 10.72
N GLN A 85 -12.19 -15.73 11.16
CA GLN A 85 -11.18 -16.70 11.59
C GLN A 85 -10.26 -17.10 10.44
N LYS A 86 -10.81 -17.37 9.26
CA LYS A 86 -10.02 -17.68 8.04
C LYS A 86 -9.13 -16.50 7.64
N ASP A 87 -9.65 -15.29 7.65
CA ASP A 87 -8.89 -14.08 7.29
C ASP A 87 -7.77 -13.82 8.30
N ARG A 88 -8.03 -13.99 9.60
CA ARG A 88 -7.02 -13.88 10.66
C ARG A 88 -5.90 -14.92 10.48
N ALA A 89 -6.25 -16.16 10.27
CA ALA A 89 -5.29 -17.25 10.03
C ALA A 89 -4.45 -16.95 8.77
N TYR A 90 -5.09 -16.51 7.70
CA TYR A 90 -4.41 -16.16 6.46
C TYR A 90 -3.43 -14.98 6.64
N ILE A 91 -3.85 -13.88 7.25
CA ILE A 91 -2.96 -12.72 7.49
C ILE A 91 -1.76 -13.15 8.35
N ARG A 92 -1.97 -13.97 9.38
CA ARG A 92 -0.87 -14.50 10.21
C ARG A 92 0.09 -15.37 9.41
N SER A 93 -0.41 -16.19 8.48
CA SER A 93 0.44 -17.08 7.68
C SER A 93 1.36 -16.34 6.71
N ILE A 94 1.05 -15.08 6.37
CA ILE A 94 1.87 -14.21 5.51
C ILE A 94 2.59 -13.10 6.29
N SER A 95 2.58 -13.14 7.63
CA SER A 95 3.25 -12.14 8.46
C SER A 95 4.75 -12.39 8.52
N LEU A 96 5.54 -11.35 8.25
CA LEU A 96 7.01 -11.35 8.36
C LEU A 96 7.51 -10.78 9.68
N TYR A 97 6.80 -9.77 10.19
CA TYR A 97 7.12 -9.08 11.43
C TYR A 97 5.84 -8.54 12.07
N GLU A 98 5.74 -8.62 13.36
CA GLU A 98 4.62 -8.06 14.11
C GLU A 98 5.08 -7.60 15.50
N ASP A 99 4.63 -6.41 15.91
CA ASP A 99 4.71 -5.92 17.29
C ASP A 99 3.38 -5.28 17.74
N ALA A 100 3.42 -4.46 18.78
CA ALA A 100 2.22 -3.79 19.31
C ALA A 100 1.64 -2.75 18.34
N ASP A 101 2.47 -2.10 17.53
CA ASP A 101 2.10 -0.94 16.72
C ASP A 101 2.02 -1.25 15.22
N VAL A 102 2.79 -2.23 14.75
CA VAL A 102 2.94 -2.48 13.31
C VAL A 102 2.90 -3.97 12.96
N LEU A 103 2.62 -4.23 11.70
CA LEU A 103 2.63 -5.54 11.08
C LEU A 103 3.21 -5.41 9.68
N VAL A 104 4.18 -6.25 9.31
CA VAL A 104 4.71 -6.35 7.94
C VAL A 104 4.28 -7.69 7.35
N LEU A 105 3.60 -7.63 6.22
CA LEU A 105 3.10 -8.78 5.50
C LEU A 105 3.98 -9.10 4.29
N ASN A 106 4.18 -10.39 4.00
CA ASN A 106 4.64 -10.87 2.70
C ASN A 106 3.42 -11.01 1.77
N LYS A 107 3.02 -9.91 1.15
CA LYS A 107 1.86 -9.93 0.26
C LYS A 107 2.13 -10.84 -0.94
N PRO A 108 1.31 -11.85 -1.21
CA PRO A 108 1.49 -12.66 -2.41
C PRO A 108 1.11 -11.87 -3.67
N MET A 109 1.65 -12.30 -4.81
CA MET A 109 1.24 -11.84 -6.13
C MET A 109 -0.25 -12.19 -6.38
N GLY A 110 -0.97 -11.33 -7.10
CA GLY A 110 -2.38 -11.54 -7.44
C GLY A 110 -3.38 -11.11 -6.36
N LEU A 111 -2.93 -10.78 -5.14
CA LEU A 111 -3.80 -10.29 -4.08
C LEU A 111 -3.80 -8.75 -4.04
N ALA A 112 -4.98 -8.16 -4.20
CA ALA A 112 -5.13 -6.70 -4.11
C ALA A 112 -4.93 -6.20 -2.67
N VAL A 113 -4.36 -5.02 -2.52
CA VAL A 113 -4.23 -4.35 -1.21
C VAL A 113 -5.54 -3.72 -0.78
N GLN A 114 -6.24 -3.05 -1.68
CA GLN A 114 -7.53 -2.39 -1.44
C GLN A 114 -8.60 -2.87 -2.40
N GLY A 115 -9.86 -2.77 -1.99
CA GLY A 115 -11.02 -3.04 -2.85
C GLY A 115 -11.14 -2.02 -3.98
N GLY A 116 -11.73 -2.45 -5.08
CA GLY A 116 -12.09 -1.66 -6.26
C GLY A 116 -13.20 -2.37 -7.02
N SER A 117 -13.59 -1.87 -8.21
CA SER A 117 -14.57 -2.54 -9.06
C SER A 117 -14.20 -4.00 -9.28
N GLY A 118 -15.12 -4.91 -8.93
CA GLY A 118 -14.93 -6.36 -9.10
C GLY A 118 -13.97 -7.04 -8.12
N THR A 119 -13.38 -6.30 -7.15
CA THR A 119 -12.44 -6.89 -6.17
C THR A 119 -13.14 -7.15 -4.84
N THR A 120 -13.51 -8.39 -4.59
CA THR A 120 -14.20 -8.82 -3.36
C THR A 120 -13.23 -9.18 -2.24
N ARG A 121 -12.06 -9.74 -2.56
CA ARG A 121 -11.03 -10.15 -1.60
C ARG A 121 -9.77 -9.29 -1.72
N HIS A 122 -9.42 -8.61 -0.63
CA HIS A 122 -8.24 -7.74 -0.57
C HIS A 122 -7.73 -7.60 0.87
N ILE A 123 -6.46 -7.24 1.03
CA ILE A 123 -5.80 -7.14 2.35
C ILE A 123 -6.60 -6.22 3.29
N ASP A 124 -6.95 -5.00 2.85
CA ASP A 124 -7.67 -4.05 3.70
C ASP A 124 -8.97 -4.63 4.27
N GLY A 125 -9.73 -5.39 3.48
CA GLY A 125 -10.94 -6.09 3.95
C GLY A 125 -10.64 -7.07 5.08
N MET A 126 -9.58 -7.87 4.93
CA MET A 126 -9.18 -8.90 5.90
C MET A 126 -8.60 -8.31 7.20
N LEU A 127 -8.03 -7.09 7.18
CA LEU A 127 -7.47 -6.45 8.38
C LEU A 127 -8.52 -6.25 9.49
N GLY A 128 -9.81 -6.22 9.15
CA GLY A 128 -10.89 -6.19 10.13
C GLY A 128 -10.86 -7.36 11.10
N ALA A 129 -10.45 -8.54 10.63
CA ALA A 129 -10.34 -9.75 11.45
C ALA A 129 -9.25 -9.72 12.52
N LEU A 130 -8.29 -8.78 12.40
CA LEU A 130 -7.23 -8.56 13.39
C LEU A 130 -7.61 -7.56 14.48
N ARG A 131 -8.81 -7.00 14.45
CA ARG A 131 -9.30 -6.15 15.51
C ARG A 131 -9.39 -6.97 16.79
N GLY A 132 -8.74 -6.49 17.88
CA GLY A 132 -8.81 -7.14 19.19
C GLY A 132 -10.21 -7.05 19.80
N PRO A 133 -10.46 -7.78 20.89
CA PRO A 133 -11.71 -7.70 21.63
C PRO A 133 -11.83 -6.34 22.35
N GLY A 134 -13.06 -5.87 22.55
CA GLY A 134 -13.40 -4.68 23.33
C GLY A 134 -13.77 -3.45 22.49
N PRO A 135 -14.43 -2.48 23.16
CA PRO A 135 -14.98 -1.30 22.49
C PRO A 135 -13.90 -0.37 21.92
N ASP A 136 -12.71 -0.34 22.55
CA ASP A 136 -11.59 0.51 22.14
C ASP A 136 -10.60 -0.19 21.19
N ALA A 137 -10.87 -1.45 20.85
CA ALA A 137 -10.03 -2.22 19.96
C ALA A 137 -9.93 -1.57 18.58
N GLN A 138 -8.70 -1.35 18.14
CA GLN A 138 -8.43 -0.68 16.88
C GLN A 138 -8.32 -1.69 15.74
N ARG A 139 -8.89 -1.32 14.59
CA ARG A 139 -8.68 -2.06 13.35
C ARG A 139 -7.35 -1.62 12.74
N PRO A 140 -6.46 -2.55 12.35
CA PRO A 140 -5.26 -2.21 11.59
C PRO A 140 -5.57 -1.48 10.27
N ARG A 141 -4.65 -0.62 9.84
CA ARG A 141 -4.81 0.28 8.70
C ARG A 141 -3.64 0.22 7.75
N LEU A 142 -3.93 0.34 6.47
CA LEU A 142 -2.92 0.53 5.44
C LEU A 142 -2.27 1.91 5.58
N VAL A 143 -0.96 1.97 5.42
CA VAL A 143 -0.17 3.21 5.37
C VAL A 143 0.46 3.46 4.01
N HIS A 144 0.55 2.40 3.20
CA HIS A 144 0.93 2.43 1.78
C HIS A 144 0.24 1.30 1.02
N ARG A 145 0.54 1.19 -0.25
CA ARG A 145 -0.01 0.12 -1.10
C ARG A 145 1.06 -0.46 -2.02
N LEU A 146 0.83 -1.70 -2.44
CA LEU A 146 1.48 -2.38 -3.56
C LEU A 146 0.44 -2.67 -4.64
N ASP A 147 0.89 -2.78 -5.88
CA ASP A 147 0.03 -3.23 -6.98
C ASP A 147 -0.40 -4.68 -6.75
N LYS A 148 -1.52 -5.09 -7.35
CA LYS A 148 -2.09 -6.43 -7.19
C LYS A 148 -1.06 -7.52 -7.46
N ASP A 149 -0.29 -7.37 -8.54
CA ASP A 149 0.66 -8.38 -9.01
C ASP A 149 2.09 -8.21 -8.45
N THR A 150 2.35 -7.14 -7.69
CA THR A 150 3.60 -6.97 -6.95
C THR A 150 3.54 -7.75 -5.64
N ALA A 151 4.50 -8.66 -5.43
CA ALA A 151 4.66 -9.40 -4.16
C ALA A 151 5.54 -8.65 -3.16
N GLY A 152 5.55 -9.09 -1.90
CA GLY A 152 6.54 -8.70 -0.89
C GLY A 152 6.04 -7.78 0.22
N CYS A 153 6.94 -7.02 0.82
CA CYS A 153 6.74 -6.26 2.05
C CYS A 153 5.62 -5.23 1.96
N LEU A 154 4.54 -5.45 2.70
CA LEU A 154 3.45 -4.52 2.90
C LEU A 154 3.34 -4.15 4.39
N LEU A 155 3.65 -2.90 4.72
CA LEU A 155 3.60 -2.40 6.10
C LEU A 155 2.18 -1.93 6.45
N VAL A 156 1.69 -2.37 7.59
CA VAL A 156 0.37 -2.09 8.14
C VAL A 156 0.52 -1.50 9.54
N ALA A 157 -0.21 -0.45 9.86
CA ALA A 157 -0.29 0.10 11.21
C ALA A 157 -1.40 -0.59 11.99
N LYS A 158 -1.10 -1.08 13.19
CA LYS A 158 -2.08 -1.70 14.10
C LYS A 158 -2.82 -0.67 14.93
N THR A 159 -2.20 0.47 15.21
CA THR A 159 -2.76 1.56 16.02
C THR A 159 -2.92 2.85 15.21
N ARG A 160 -3.77 3.77 15.69
CA ARG A 160 -3.92 5.10 15.07
C ARG A 160 -2.64 5.92 15.20
N PHE A 161 -1.97 5.81 16.34
CA PHE A 161 -0.68 6.44 16.59
C PHE A 161 0.34 6.02 15.53
N ALA A 162 0.53 4.72 15.33
CA ALA A 162 1.42 4.19 14.31
C ALA A 162 1.00 4.62 12.90
N ALA A 163 -0.31 4.61 12.59
CA ALA A 163 -0.81 5.05 11.29
C ALA A 163 -0.48 6.51 10.99
N ALA A 164 -0.61 7.41 11.98
CA ALA A 164 -0.28 8.82 11.82
C ALA A 164 1.23 9.05 11.61
N ALA A 165 2.07 8.40 12.43
CA ALA A 165 3.53 8.46 12.33
C ALA A 165 4.03 7.94 10.98
N LEU A 166 3.62 6.72 10.59
CA LEU A 166 4.03 6.11 9.33
C LEU A 166 3.51 6.89 8.11
N ALA A 167 2.30 7.42 8.16
CA ALA A 167 1.80 8.29 7.09
C ALA A 167 2.66 9.55 6.91
N LYS A 168 3.24 10.09 7.99
CA LYS A 168 4.23 11.19 7.93
C LYS A 168 5.51 10.72 7.27
N THR A 169 6.05 9.56 7.66
CA THR A 169 7.25 8.93 7.08
C THR A 169 7.12 8.72 5.56
N PHE A 170 5.98 8.18 5.10
CA PHE A 170 5.75 8.01 3.66
C PHE A 170 5.60 9.33 2.90
N ARG A 171 5.00 10.36 3.51
CA ARG A 171 4.89 11.71 2.89
C ARG A 171 6.23 12.42 2.82
N SER A 172 7.06 12.32 3.84
CA SER A 172 8.41 12.90 3.87
C SER A 172 9.44 12.12 3.04
N ARG A 173 9.03 11.00 2.43
CA ARG A 173 9.87 10.10 1.64
C ARG A 173 11.03 9.45 2.41
N SER A 174 11.00 9.47 3.73
CA SER A 174 12.00 8.81 4.58
C SER A 174 11.78 7.30 4.74
N ALA A 175 10.79 6.73 4.05
CA ALA A 175 10.60 5.29 3.95
C ALA A 175 11.52 4.73 2.87
N ARG A 176 12.55 3.97 3.26
CA ARG A 176 13.41 3.25 2.33
C ARG A 176 12.70 1.98 1.86
N LYS A 177 12.52 1.85 0.56
CA LYS A 177 11.86 0.71 -0.10
C LYS A 177 12.79 0.18 -1.17
N ILE A 178 13.13 -1.09 -1.10
CA ILE A 178 13.96 -1.75 -2.11
C ILE A 178 13.11 -2.81 -2.79
N TYR A 179 13.13 -2.81 -4.11
CA TYR A 179 12.46 -3.79 -4.94
C TYR A 179 13.47 -4.54 -5.78
N TRP A 180 13.26 -5.83 -5.94
CA TRP A 180 13.99 -6.65 -6.89
C TRP A 180 13.11 -6.98 -8.09
N ALA A 181 13.72 -6.96 -9.27
CA ALA A 181 13.04 -7.36 -10.48
C ALA A 181 13.98 -8.12 -11.42
N LEU A 182 13.41 -8.93 -12.30
CA LEU A 182 14.07 -9.34 -13.53
C LEU A 182 13.63 -8.42 -14.65
N VAL A 183 14.57 -7.91 -15.43
CA VAL A 183 14.29 -7.08 -16.60
C VAL A 183 14.90 -7.71 -17.86
N ALA A 184 14.30 -7.45 -19.00
CA ALA A 184 14.82 -7.88 -20.29
C ALA A 184 16.04 -7.04 -20.68
N GLY A 185 17.08 -7.70 -21.22
CA GLY A 185 18.33 -7.05 -21.62
C GLY A 185 19.18 -6.61 -20.43
N VAL A 186 20.16 -5.76 -20.72
CA VAL A 186 21.11 -5.21 -19.72
C VAL A 186 21.02 -3.69 -19.76
N PRO A 187 20.56 -3.03 -18.68
CA PRO A 187 20.48 -1.57 -18.60
C PRO A 187 21.84 -0.91 -18.81
N LYS A 188 21.86 0.17 -19.57
CA LYS A 188 23.06 1.02 -19.79
C LYS A 188 22.67 2.48 -19.51
N PRO A 189 23.28 3.11 -18.49
CA PRO A 189 24.30 2.58 -17.55
C PRO A 189 23.75 1.48 -16.62
N GLN A 190 24.63 0.73 -15.96
CA GLN A 190 24.25 -0.34 -15.03
C GLN A 190 23.65 0.17 -13.72
N GLN A 191 23.81 1.46 -13.44
CA GLN A 191 23.14 2.14 -12.32
C GLN A 191 22.72 3.54 -12.75
N GLY A 192 21.63 4.04 -12.18
CA GLY A 192 21.15 5.36 -12.56
C GLY A 192 19.91 5.83 -11.81
N ARG A 193 19.48 7.01 -12.22
CA ARG A 193 18.28 7.69 -11.71
C ARG A 193 17.33 7.97 -12.86
N VAL A 194 16.12 7.42 -12.77
CA VAL A 194 15.01 7.74 -13.69
C VAL A 194 14.13 8.80 -13.04
N SER A 195 14.00 9.95 -13.69
CA SER A 195 13.20 11.06 -13.21
C SER A 195 12.29 11.54 -14.33
N THR A 196 11.00 11.25 -14.22
CA THR A 196 10.01 11.52 -15.26
C THR A 196 8.71 12.07 -14.66
N PHE A 197 7.76 12.39 -15.51
CA PHE A 197 6.37 12.61 -15.11
C PHE A 197 5.54 11.43 -15.59
N LEU A 198 4.61 10.98 -14.75
CA LEU A 198 3.69 9.90 -15.06
C LEU A 198 2.26 10.42 -15.08
N ALA A 199 1.52 10.08 -16.13
CA ALA A 199 0.09 10.35 -16.24
C ALA A 199 -0.67 9.05 -16.46
N LYS A 200 -1.90 8.99 -15.91
CA LYS A 200 -2.80 7.86 -16.15
C LYS A 200 -3.32 7.94 -17.59
N GLN A 201 -3.29 6.83 -18.28
CA GLN A 201 -3.95 6.64 -19.57
C GLN A 201 -4.98 5.52 -19.42
N GLU A 202 -6.19 5.78 -19.86
CA GLU A 202 -7.26 4.80 -19.93
C GLU A 202 -7.39 4.31 -21.36
N VAL A 203 -7.47 3.00 -21.55
CA VAL A 203 -7.67 2.35 -22.85
C VAL A 203 -8.72 1.28 -22.63
N GLU A 204 -9.92 1.49 -23.20
CA GLU A 204 -11.07 0.60 -23.04
C GLU A 204 -11.38 0.32 -21.57
N GLU A 205 -11.30 -0.93 -21.12
CA GLU A 205 -11.58 -1.34 -19.73
C GLU A 205 -10.32 -1.35 -18.83
N ASP A 206 -9.15 -0.98 -19.35
CA ASP A 206 -7.88 -1.03 -18.64
C ASP A 206 -7.25 0.35 -18.45
N SER A 207 -6.33 0.45 -17.49
CA SER A 207 -5.57 1.68 -17.27
C SER A 207 -4.11 1.38 -16.99
N PHE A 208 -3.22 2.22 -17.53
CA PHE A 208 -1.79 2.16 -17.29
C PHE A 208 -1.20 3.57 -17.07
N MET A 209 0.02 3.61 -16.59
CA MET A 209 0.75 4.88 -16.43
C MET A 209 1.70 5.03 -17.60
N ARG A 210 1.63 6.16 -18.30
CA ARG A 210 2.57 6.52 -19.36
C ARG A 210 3.51 7.63 -18.91
N ILE A 211 4.64 7.73 -19.58
CA ILE A 211 5.52 8.89 -19.46
C ILE A 211 4.80 10.11 -20.05
N ALA A 212 4.78 11.18 -19.28
CA ALA A 212 4.15 12.45 -19.62
C ALA A 212 5.17 13.59 -19.66
N LYS A 213 4.82 14.69 -20.29
CA LYS A 213 5.65 15.92 -20.32
C LYS A 213 5.44 16.71 -19.02
N HIS A 214 6.44 17.48 -18.64
CA HIS A 214 6.29 18.47 -17.56
C HIS A 214 5.16 19.46 -17.87
N GLY A 215 4.29 19.73 -16.91
CA GLY A 215 3.15 20.63 -17.09
C GLY A 215 1.93 20.00 -17.75
N GLU A 216 1.98 18.75 -18.18
CA GLU A 216 0.82 18.05 -18.70
C GLU A 216 -0.22 17.82 -17.59
N LYS A 217 -1.51 17.96 -17.92
CA LYS A 217 -2.61 17.77 -16.96
C LYS A 217 -2.53 16.40 -16.30
N ASP A 218 -2.70 16.37 -14.99
CA ASP A 218 -2.67 15.17 -14.14
C ASP A 218 -1.33 14.40 -14.13
N ALA A 219 -0.28 14.94 -14.77
CA ALA A 219 1.06 14.39 -14.70
C ALA A 219 1.71 14.64 -13.33
N VAL A 220 2.25 13.59 -12.73
CA VAL A 220 2.89 13.63 -11.42
C VAL A 220 4.35 13.20 -11.50
N HIS A 221 5.23 13.95 -10.85
CA HIS A 221 6.65 13.65 -10.82
C HIS A 221 6.94 12.31 -10.14
N ALA A 222 7.82 11.52 -10.73
CA ALA A 222 8.23 10.19 -10.29
C ALA A 222 9.75 10.05 -10.38
N VAL A 223 10.37 9.51 -9.32
CA VAL A 223 11.83 9.29 -9.24
C VAL A 223 12.10 7.88 -8.75
N THR A 224 13.00 7.18 -9.45
CA THR A 224 13.47 5.84 -9.11
C THR A 224 14.97 5.76 -9.31
N TYR A 225 15.71 5.29 -8.31
CA TYR A 225 17.09 4.81 -8.49
C TYR A 225 17.09 3.33 -8.86
N TYR A 226 18.04 2.92 -9.68
CA TYR A 226 18.24 1.53 -10.02
C TYR A 226 19.72 1.15 -10.06
N ALA A 227 19.99 -0.11 -9.76
CA ALA A 227 21.33 -0.70 -9.90
C ALA A 227 21.21 -2.15 -10.37
N VAL A 228 22.06 -2.53 -11.33
CA VAL A 228 22.23 -3.92 -11.76
C VAL A 228 22.92 -4.69 -10.63
N VAL A 229 22.30 -5.79 -10.20
CA VAL A 229 22.91 -6.70 -9.22
C VAL A 229 23.68 -7.79 -9.94
N GLU A 230 23.05 -8.43 -10.94
CA GLU A 230 23.67 -9.52 -11.71
C GLU A 230 23.00 -9.66 -13.08
N THR A 231 23.74 -10.22 -14.05
CA THR A 231 23.24 -10.44 -15.41
C THR A 231 23.38 -11.90 -15.82
N ALA A 232 22.38 -12.43 -16.52
CA ALA A 232 22.47 -13.71 -17.18
C ALA A 232 22.63 -13.49 -18.69
N GLY A 233 23.88 -13.42 -19.11
CA GLY A 233 24.27 -13.03 -20.47
C GLY A 233 23.78 -11.60 -20.80
N GLN A 234 23.31 -11.42 -22.04
CA GLN A 234 22.75 -10.14 -22.51
C GLN A 234 21.21 -10.11 -22.50
N LYS A 235 20.56 -11.21 -22.07
CA LYS A 235 19.12 -11.38 -22.20
C LYS A 235 18.32 -10.95 -20.99
N VAL A 236 18.84 -11.19 -19.78
CA VAL A 236 18.11 -10.98 -18.51
C VAL A 236 19.03 -10.38 -17.46
N THR A 237 18.49 -9.45 -16.70
CA THR A 237 19.21 -8.78 -15.61
C THR A 237 18.38 -8.82 -14.33
N TRP A 238 18.99 -9.22 -13.23
CA TRP A 238 18.51 -8.91 -11.90
C TRP A 238 18.88 -7.48 -11.57
N ILE A 239 17.84 -6.68 -11.36
CA ILE A 239 17.96 -5.25 -11.02
C ILE A 239 17.36 -4.97 -9.66
N SER A 240 18.01 -4.10 -8.91
CA SER A 240 17.46 -3.53 -7.69
C SER A 240 16.98 -2.12 -7.94
N LEU A 241 15.82 -1.77 -7.36
CA LEU A 241 15.08 -0.54 -7.62
C LEU A 241 14.73 0.13 -6.28
N LYS A 242 15.02 1.42 -6.16
CA LYS A 242 14.67 2.25 -4.99
C LYS A 242 13.79 3.42 -5.44
N PRO A 243 12.46 3.31 -5.30
CA PRO A 243 11.57 4.41 -5.62
C PRO A 243 11.59 5.46 -4.49
N VAL A 244 11.91 6.70 -4.83
CA VAL A 244 11.78 7.88 -3.96
C VAL A 244 10.30 8.27 -3.81
N THR A 245 9.58 8.28 -4.91
CA THR A 245 8.15 8.51 -4.98
C THR A 245 7.39 7.17 -5.02
N GLY A 246 6.08 7.18 -4.83
CA GLY A 246 5.24 5.96 -4.85
C GLY A 246 4.04 6.12 -5.77
N ARG A 247 4.26 6.30 -7.08
CA ARG A 247 3.17 6.43 -8.06
C ARG A 247 2.72 5.04 -8.52
N THR A 248 1.47 4.94 -8.93
CA THR A 248 0.93 3.70 -9.50
C THR A 248 1.82 3.23 -10.64
N HIS A 249 2.13 1.94 -10.69
CA HIS A 249 2.97 1.28 -11.71
C HIS A 249 4.34 1.96 -11.97
N GLN A 250 4.83 2.81 -11.06
CA GLN A 250 6.02 3.63 -11.29
C GLN A 250 7.23 2.83 -11.77
N LEU A 251 7.59 1.76 -11.05
CA LEU A 251 8.77 0.95 -11.39
C LEU A 251 8.62 0.26 -12.74
N ARG A 252 7.42 -0.22 -13.03
CA ARG A 252 7.07 -0.90 -14.28
C ARG A 252 7.19 0.07 -15.48
N ALA A 253 6.58 1.26 -15.37
CA ALA A 253 6.67 2.30 -16.40
C ALA A 253 8.09 2.84 -16.58
N HIS A 254 8.86 3.02 -15.50
CA HIS A 254 10.24 3.48 -15.56
C HIS A 254 11.16 2.45 -16.23
N MET A 255 11.03 1.17 -15.91
CA MET A 255 11.86 0.14 -16.54
C MET A 255 11.54 -0.06 -18.01
N ALA A 256 10.27 0.03 -18.40
CA ALA A 256 9.89 0.06 -19.81
C ALA A 256 10.43 1.31 -20.55
N HIS A 257 10.40 2.47 -19.87
CA HIS A 257 10.92 3.73 -20.44
C HIS A 257 12.43 3.68 -20.72
N VAL A 258 13.21 3.04 -19.85
CA VAL A 258 14.66 2.88 -20.10
C VAL A 258 14.99 1.74 -21.05
N GLY A 259 13.99 1.08 -21.65
CA GLY A 259 14.16 0.02 -22.62
C GLY A 259 14.42 -1.38 -22.03
N ASN A 260 14.26 -1.53 -20.73
CA ASN A 260 14.47 -2.79 -20.01
C ASN A 260 13.21 -3.17 -19.22
N PRO A 261 12.08 -3.51 -19.86
CA PRO A 261 10.83 -3.80 -19.18
C PRO A 261 10.95 -5.02 -18.28
N ILE A 262 10.12 -5.05 -17.22
CA ILE A 262 10.12 -6.13 -16.24
C ILE A 262 9.57 -7.41 -16.88
N VAL A 263 10.27 -8.51 -16.70
CA VAL A 263 9.90 -9.83 -17.22
C VAL A 263 8.52 -10.26 -16.71
N GLY A 264 7.67 -10.70 -17.63
CA GLY A 264 6.31 -11.15 -17.34
C GLY A 264 5.33 -10.03 -16.98
N ASP A 265 5.66 -8.77 -17.30
CA ASP A 265 4.74 -7.64 -17.12
C ASP A 265 3.68 -7.62 -18.23
N PRO A 266 2.39 -7.84 -17.93
CA PRO A 266 1.36 -7.91 -18.97
C PRO A 266 1.00 -6.55 -19.58
N LYS A 267 1.48 -5.43 -19.00
CA LYS A 267 1.10 -4.08 -19.43
C LYS A 267 2.24 -3.27 -20.04
N TYR A 268 3.47 -3.54 -19.63
CA TYR A 268 4.63 -2.72 -19.98
C TYR A 268 5.71 -3.47 -20.73
N PHE A 269 5.55 -4.78 -20.90
CA PHE A 269 6.49 -5.57 -21.70
C PHE A 269 6.20 -5.38 -23.20
N ASN A 270 7.06 -4.64 -23.88
CA ASN A 270 6.86 -4.17 -25.27
C ASN A 270 8.02 -4.55 -26.21
N ILE A 271 8.84 -5.55 -25.82
CA ILE A 271 9.93 -6.01 -26.71
C ILE A 271 9.37 -7.08 -27.64
N GLU A 272 9.34 -6.76 -28.93
CA GLU A 272 8.98 -7.71 -29.99
C GLU A 272 10.00 -8.85 -30.08
N ASN A 273 9.52 -10.07 -30.35
CA ASN A 273 10.35 -11.26 -30.54
C ASN A 273 11.27 -11.62 -29.37
N TRP A 274 10.97 -11.14 -28.14
CA TRP A 274 11.71 -11.56 -26.98
C TRP A 274 11.21 -12.92 -26.48
N GLU A 275 12.08 -13.90 -26.56
CA GLU A 275 11.78 -15.24 -26.07
C GLU A 275 12.17 -15.35 -24.59
N PHE A 276 11.24 -15.85 -23.78
CA PHE A 276 11.55 -16.20 -22.41
C PHE A 276 12.65 -17.26 -22.36
N PRO A 277 13.72 -17.07 -21.59
CA PRO A 277 14.63 -18.17 -21.28
C PRO A 277 13.85 -19.36 -20.74
N GLY A 278 14.18 -20.57 -21.21
CA GLY A 278 13.42 -21.78 -20.87
C GLY A 278 13.25 -21.94 -19.37
N GLY A 279 12.01 -22.20 -18.93
CA GLY A 279 11.67 -22.42 -17.52
C GLY A 279 11.29 -21.17 -16.72
N ILE A 280 11.47 -19.96 -17.26
CA ILE A 280 10.98 -18.72 -16.62
C ILE A 280 9.47 -18.61 -16.86
N GLN A 281 8.70 -18.45 -15.78
CA GLN A 281 7.25 -18.29 -15.85
C GLN A 281 6.86 -16.90 -16.37
N ASN A 282 5.81 -16.84 -17.20
CA ASN A 282 5.22 -15.55 -17.66
C ASN A 282 4.36 -14.92 -16.55
N LYS A 283 5.03 -14.47 -15.48
CA LYS A 283 4.45 -13.77 -14.32
C LYS A 283 5.31 -12.55 -14.04
N LEU A 284 4.70 -11.48 -13.50
CA LEU A 284 5.44 -10.27 -13.15
C LEU A 284 6.58 -10.55 -12.16
N HIS A 285 7.83 -10.38 -12.58
CA HIS A 285 9.02 -10.55 -11.75
C HIS A 285 9.36 -9.24 -11.02
N LEU A 286 8.49 -8.84 -10.09
CA LEU A 286 8.65 -7.64 -9.26
C LEU A 286 8.29 -7.94 -7.81
N LEU A 287 9.26 -7.76 -6.93
CA LEU A 287 9.17 -8.02 -5.49
C LEU A 287 9.50 -6.75 -4.69
N ALA A 288 8.62 -6.33 -3.80
CA ALA A 288 8.93 -5.40 -2.72
C ALA A 288 9.83 -6.12 -1.70
N ARG A 289 11.14 -6.14 -1.98
CA ARG A 289 12.12 -6.98 -1.28
C ARG A 289 12.34 -6.56 0.16
N ARG A 290 12.50 -5.26 0.42
CA ARG A 290 12.81 -4.74 1.77
C ARG A 290 12.13 -3.41 2.02
N ILE A 291 11.69 -3.23 3.25
CA ILE A 291 11.18 -1.97 3.75
C ILE A 291 11.92 -1.60 5.04
N ALA A 292 12.53 -0.42 5.07
CA ALA A 292 13.16 0.14 6.26
C ALA A 292 12.54 1.51 6.57
N VAL A 293 11.98 1.67 7.76
CA VAL A 293 11.30 2.89 8.20
C VAL A 293 11.55 3.14 9.69
N PRO A 294 11.58 4.40 10.15
CA PRO A 294 11.57 4.71 11.58
C PRO A 294 10.35 4.08 12.25
N HIS A 295 10.59 3.39 13.37
CA HIS A 295 9.51 2.84 14.17
C HIS A 295 8.78 3.97 14.92
N PRO A 296 7.43 3.95 15.02
CA PRO A 296 6.65 5.00 15.69
C PRO A 296 7.05 5.31 17.13
N ARG A 297 7.62 4.33 17.85
CA ARG A 297 8.11 4.48 19.25
C ARG A 297 9.62 4.58 19.36
N GLY A 298 10.34 4.78 18.27
CA GLY A 298 11.81 4.81 18.23
C GLY A 298 12.43 3.52 17.72
N GLY A 299 13.64 3.63 17.19
CA GLY A 299 14.30 2.55 16.46
C GLY A 299 13.86 2.46 15.00
N VAL A 300 14.11 1.34 14.36
CA VAL A 300 13.88 1.10 12.93
C VAL A 300 13.15 -0.22 12.73
N ILE A 301 12.13 -0.21 11.89
CA ILE A 301 11.54 -1.40 11.30
C ILE A 301 12.33 -1.69 10.04
N ASP A 302 12.99 -2.83 9.95
CA ASP A 302 13.77 -3.26 8.79
C ASP A 302 13.45 -4.71 8.48
N VAL A 303 12.65 -4.94 7.44
CA VAL A 303 12.10 -6.26 7.12
C VAL A 303 12.29 -6.57 5.64
N SER A 304 12.75 -7.79 5.36
CA SER A 304 12.91 -8.32 4.01
C SER A 304 11.95 -9.48 3.74
N ALA A 305 11.32 -9.47 2.56
CA ALA A 305 10.50 -10.58 2.09
C ALA A 305 11.35 -11.60 1.31
N PRO A 306 11.08 -12.91 1.42
CA PRO A 306 11.70 -13.92 0.57
C PRO A 306 11.25 -13.77 -0.89
N LEU A 307 11.99 -14.36 -1.82
CA LEU A 307 11.56 -14.47 -3.20
C LEU A 307 10.24 -15.26 -3.28
N PRO A 308 9.24 -14.80 -4.05
CA PRO A 308 8.07 -15.61 -4.33
C PRO A 308 8.46 -16.80 -5.22
N PRO A 309 7.71 -17.93 -5.18
CA PRO A 309 8.14 -19.20 -5.82
C PRO A 309 8.54 -19.07 -7.29
N HIS A 310 7.83 -18.26 -8.09
CA HIS A 310 8.18 -18.08 -9.51
C HIS A 310 9.49 -17.30 -9.71
N MET A 311 9.80 -16.35 -8.82
CA MET A 311 11.08 -15.64 -8.86
C MET A 311 12.21 -16.51 -8.31
N GLU A 312 11.99 -17.26 -7.24
CA GLU A 312 12.97 -18.21 -6.71
C GLU A 312 13.36 -19.25 -7.79
N GLN A 313 12.38 -19.79 -8.51
CA GLN A 313 12.63 -20.68 -9.66
C GLN A 313 13.51 -19.99 -10.71
N SER A 314 13.22 -18.73 -11.05
CA SER A 314 14.00 -17.97 -12.04
C SER A 314 15.41 -17.67 -11.56
N TRP A 315 15.60 -17.33 -10.27
CA TRP A 315 16.94 -17.15 -9.66
C TRP A 315 17.77 -18.43 -9.74
N ASN A 316 17.17 -19.57 -9.39
CA ASN A 316 17.83 -20.87 -9.45
C ASN A 316 18.22 -21.23 -10.89
N LEU A 317 17.32 -21.02 -11.87
CA LEU A 317 17.62 -21.29 -13.29
C LEU A 317 18.73 -20.41 -13.84
N LEU A 318 18.80 -19.16 -13.42
CA LEU A 318 19.79 -18.19 -13.89
C LEU A 318 21.10 -18.23 -13.09
N GLY A 319 21.15 -19.02 -12.01
CA GLY A 319 22.30 -19.14 -11.12
C GLY A 319 22.56 -17.92 -10.24
N PHE A 320 21.54 -17.11 -9.96
CA PHE A 320 21.64 -15.92 -9.14
C PHE A 320 21.64 -16.27 -7.64
N ASP A 321 22.58 -15.68 -6.89
CA ASP A 321 22.63 -15.82 -5.43
C ASP A 321 21.87 -14.67 -4.74
N ALA A 322 20.72 -14.97 -4.14
CA ALA A 322 19.90 -13.99 -3.40
C ALA A 322 20.59 -13.35 -2.17
N LYS A 323 21.77 -13.82 -1.80
CA LYS A 323 22.62 -13.25 -0.73
C LYS A 323 23.66 -12.28 -1.25
N ARG A 324 23.76 -12.14 -2.57
CA ARG A 324 24.70 -11.22 -3.19
C ARG A 324 24.47 -9.80 -2.69
N TYR A 325 25.58 -9.04 -2.56
CA TYR A 325 25.54 -7.62 -2.20
C TYR A 325 24.69 -6.84 -3.21
N ASP A 326 23.79 -5.99 -2.68
CA ASP A 326 22.88 -5.17 -3.48
C ASP A 326 23.42 -3.75 -3.60
N PRO A 327 23.93 -3.33 -4.79
CA PRO A 327 24.53 -2.01 -4.98
C PRO A 327 23.57 -0.84 -4.74
N ILE A 328 22.26 -1.07 -4.70
CA ILE A 328 21.25 -0.03 -4.42
C ILE A 328 21.38 0.53 -2.99
N GLU A 329 22.05 -0.21 -2.09
CA GLU A 329 22.30 0.25 -0.72
C GLU A 329 23.13 1.55 -0.67
N GLU A 330 23.98 1.78 -1.66
CA GLU A 330 24.81 2.97 -1.78
C GLU A 330 24.10 4.14 -2.50
N SER A 331 22.88 3.93 -2.97
CA SER A 331 22.15 4.99 -3.68
C SER A 331 21.78 6.14 -2.73
N PRO A 332 21.78 7.41 -3.22
CA PRO A 332 21.49 8.58 -2.39
C PRO A 332 20.16 8.46 -1.64
N GLU A 333 20.13 8.93 -0.41
CA GLU A 333 18.89 9.19 0.33
C GLU A 333 18.40 10.61 -0.04
N GLU A 334 17.20 10.73 -0.58
CA GLU A 334 16.57 12.02 -0.91
C GLU A 334 15.49 12.39 0.12
#